data_a223c612e94a8172bd6edee2344bf008
#
_entry.id   a223c612e94a8172bd6edee2344bf008
#
_cell.length_a   1.000
_cell.length_b   1.000
_cell.length_c   1.000
_cell.angle_alpha   90.00
_cell.angle_beta   90.00
_cell.angle_gamma   90.00
#
_symmetry.space_group_name_H-M   'P 1'
#
loop_
_entity.id
_entity.type
_entity.pdbx_description
1 polymer ?
#
loop_
_entity_poly.entity_id
_entity_poly.type
_entity_poly.pdbx_seq_one_letter_code
_entity_poly.pdbx_strand_id
1 'polypeptide(L)' 'MIEYKGVNYSLTEEPPKQHGKGKIYQYSLSLNEPLKPLQVSSLPEARKKVEKIIDEKIKKK' A
#
# COMPACT_ATOMS: atom_id res chain seq x y z
N MET A 1 4.58 -9.71 -4.89
CA MET A 1 3.69 -9.66 -3.79
C MET A 1 4.39 -9.72 -2.49
N ILE A 2 3.93 -9.06 -1.50
CA ILE A 2 4.56 -8.97 -0.20
C ILE A 2 3.65 -9.59 0.83
N GLU A 3 4.22 -10.35 1.74
CA GLU A 3 3.42 -10.97 2.77
C GLU A 3 3.69 -10.33 4.11
N TYR A 4 2.67 -10.02 4.88
CA TYR A 4 2.83 -9.41 6.19
C TYR A 4 1.80 -10.02 7.12
N LYS A 5 2.25 -10.76 8.11
CA LYS A 5 1.39 -11.39 9.09
C LYS A 5 0.33 -12.25 8.42
N GLY A 6 0.72 -12.98 7.43
CA GLY A 6 -0.20 -13.87 6.77
C GLY A 6 -1.09 -13.21 5.73
N VAL A 7 -0.91 -11.94 5.49
CA VAL A 7 -1.72 -11.25 4.52
C VAL A 7 -0.83 -10.85 3.35
N ASN A 8 -1.25 -11.21 2.16
CA ASN A 8 -0.45 -10.87 0.98
C ASN A 8 -0.98 -9.58 0.39
N TYR A 9 -0.12 -8.70 0.02
CA TYR A 9 -0.55 -7.47 -0.60
C TYR A 9 0.40 -7.08 -1.72
N SER A 10 -0.09 -6.25 -2.63
CA SER A 10 0.71 -5.80 -3.74
C SER A 10 0.95 -4.32 -3.58
N LEU A 11 2.07 -3.85 -4.00
CA LEU A 11 2.42 -2.45 -3.90
C LEU A 11 3.15 -2.05 -5.17
N THR A 12 2.60 -1.10 -5.90
CA THR A 12 3.18 -0.69 -7.17
C THR A 12 3.35 0.81 -7.18
N GLU A 13 4.46 1.26 -7.70
CA GLU A 13 4.70 2.68 -7.74
C GLU A 13 4.11 3.27 -9.00
N GLU A 14 3.37 4.36 -8.88
CA GLU A 14 2.78 4.95 -10.00
C GLU A 14 3.66 6.04 -10.51
N PRO A 15 3.83 6.22 -11.78
CA PRO A 15 4.70 7.27 -12.31
C PRO A 15 4.14 8.63 -11.94
N PRO A 16 5.01 9.57 -11.67
CA PRO A 16 4.57 10.89 -11.27
C PRO A 16 3.87 11.59 -12.39
N LYS A 17 2.75 12.22 -12.17
CA LYS A 17 2.06 12.76 -13.14
C LYS A 17 2.46 14.07 -13.30
N GLN A 18 2.39 14.97 -12.92
CA GLN A 18 2.83 16.13 -13.06
C GLN A 18 3.21 16.73 -11.94
N HIS A 19 2.90 17.09 -11.09
CA HIS A 19 3.41 17.74 -10.02
C HIS A 19 3.38 17.05 -8.98
N GLY A 20 4.17 16.68 -8.58
CA GLY A 20 4.11 16.08 -7.63
C GLY A 20 4.89 16.25 -6.60
N LYS A 21 4.53 16.48 -5.52
CA LYS A 21 5.26 16.47 -4.44
C LYS A 21 5.14 15.15 -3.88
N GLY A 22 5.90 14.27 -3.75
CA GLY A 22 5.85 12.95 -3.19
C GLY A 22 5.55 11.97 -4.28
N LYS A 23 5.30 10.74 -3.91
CA LYS A 23 5.01 9.70 -4.85
C LYS A 23 3.71 9.04 -4.53
N ILE A 24 3.09 8.48 -5.53
CA ILE A 24 1.83 7.78 -5.35
C ILE A 24 2.04 6.32 -5.64
N TYR A 25 1.67 5.47 -4.70
CA TYR A 25 1.76 4.05 -4.89
C TYR A 25 0.36 3.48 -4.89
N GLN A 26 0.18 2.35 -5.52
CA GLN A 26 -1.10 1.69 -5.53
C GLN A 26 -0.96 0.37 -4.80
N TYR A 27 -1.83 0.07 -3.91
CA TYR A 27 -1.75 -1.17 -3.15
C TYR A 27 -3.07 -1.91 -3.20
N SER A 28 -2.98 -3.20 -3.00
CA SER A 28 -4.15 -4.05 -2.97
C SER A 28 -3.90 -5.12 -1.94
N LEU A 29 -4.86 -5.35 -1.06
CA LEU A 29 -4.70 -6.34 -0.03
C LEU A 29 -5.18 -7.71 -0.45
N SER A 30 -5.83 -7.82 -1.57
CA SER A 30 -6.31 -9.10 -1.98
C SER A 30 -6.49 -9.07 -3.48
N LEU A 31 -6.53 -10.23 -4.10
CA LEU A 31 -6.70 -10.26 -5.53
C LEU A 31 -8.05 -9.77 -5.94
N ASN A 32 -9.00 -9.80 -5.06
CA ASN A 32 -10.32 -9.36 -5.40
C ASN A 32 -10.55 -7.91 -5.10
N GLU A 33 -9.61 -7.23 -4.53
CA GLU A 33 -9.83 -5.84 -4.19
C GLU A 33 -9.19 -4.94 -5.21
N PRO A 34 -9.80 -3.81 -5.52
CA PRO A 34 -9.19 -2.91 -6.49
C PRO A 34 -7.99 -2.22 -5.87
N LEU A 35 -7.13 -1.71 -6.71
CA LEU A 35 -5.97 -1.01 -6.25
C LEU A 35 -6.40 0.34 -5.68
N LYS A 36 -5.77 0.75 -4.61
CA LYS A 36 -6.09 2.01 -3.98
C LYS A 36 -4.86 2.91 -3.96
N PRO A 37 -5.02 4.18 -4.13
CA PRO A 37 -3.87 5.07 -4.16
C PRO A 37 -3.36 5.33 -2.76
N LEU A 38 -2.07 5.56 -2.65
CA LEU A 38 -1.45 5.81 -1.38
C LEU A 38 -0.36 6.84 -1.60
N GLN A 39 -0.51 8.01 -1.02
CA GLN A 39 0.47 9.06 -1.23
C GLN A 39 1.51 9.03 -0.13
N VAL A 40 2.75 8.83 -0.48
CA VAL A 40 3.83 8.78 0.48
C VAL A 40 5.07 9.34 -0.15
N SER A 41 6.13 9.45 0.61
CA SER A 41 7.36 9.99 0.09
C SER A 41 8.26 8.93 -0.46
N SER A 42 8.24 7.76 0.01
CA SER A 42 9.13 6.71 -0.45
C SER A 42 8.51 5.36 -0.28
N LEU A 43 9.14 4.37 -0.82
CA LEU A 43 8.65 3.01 -0.73
C LEU A 43 8.57 2.51 0.71
N PRO A 44 9.58 2.71 1.52
CA PRO A 44 9.48 2.23 2.89
C PRO A 44 8.29 2.83 3.63
N GLU A 45 7.99 4.08 3.34
CA GLU A 45 6.89 4.69 4.00
C GLU A 45 5.59 4.09 3.49
N ALA A 46 5.50 3.77 2.20
CA ALA A 46 4.31 3.14 1.65
C ALA A 46 4.08 1.80 2.32
N ARG A 47 5.15 1.03 2.51
CA ARG A 47 5.01 -0.26 3.14
C ARG A 47 4.52 -0.11 4.58
N LYS A 48 5.03 0.86 5.29
CA LYS A 48 4.60 1.05 6.65
C LYS A 48 3.13 1.37 6.72
N LYS A 49 2.64 2.19 5.80
CA LYS A 49 1.25 2.54 5.81
C LYS A 49 0.36 1.34 5.50
N VAL A 50 0.77 0.52 4.55
CA VAL A 50 -0.01 -0.66 4.22
C VAL A 50 0.00 -1.64 5.40
N GLU A 51 1.15 -1.76 6.06
CA GLU A 51 1.24 -2.67 7.19
C GLU A 51 0.32 -2.19 8.31
N LYS A 52 0.21 -0.89 8.48
CA LYS A 52 -0.67 -0.39 9.51
C LYS A 52 -2.12 -0.74 9.19
N ILE A 53 -2.50 -0.64 7.93
CA ILE A 53 -3.85 -0.98 7.53
C ILE A 53 -4.10 -2.47 7.79
N ILE A 54 -3.14 -3.31 7.51
CA ILE A 54 -3.28 -4.73 7.73
C ILE A 54 -3.41 -5.01 9.22
N ASP A 55 -2.60 -4.33 10.03
CA ASP A 55 -2.66 -4.52 11.45
C ASP A 55 -4.05 -4.20 11.98
N GLU A 56 -4.64 -3.15 11.48
CA GLU A 56 -5.94 -2.79 11.94
C GLU A 56 -6.97 -3.83 11.52
N LYS A 57 -6.84 -4.40 10.36
CA LYS A 57 -7.75 -5.40 9.95
C LYS A 57 -7.62 -6.65 10.80
N ILE A 58 -6.45 -7.06 11.10
CA ILE A 58 -6.23 -8.22 11.92
C ILE A 58 -6.71 -7.95 13.32
N LYS A 59 -6.47 -6.76 13.85
CA LYS A 59 -6.84 -6.48 15.19
C LYS A 59 -8.32 -6.38 15.33
N LYS A 60 -9.07 -5.99 14.35
CA LYS A 60 -10.38 -5.86 14.50
C LYS A 60 -11.11 -7.14 14.58
N LYS A 61 -10.63 -8.23 14.49
CA LYS A 61 -11.28 -9.42 14.58
C LYS A 61 -11.90 -9.68 15.75
#